data_5ac7bbcf08cfe1a5b764fa1874e51b05
#
_entry.id   5ac7bbcf08cfe1a5b764fa1874e51b05
#
_cell.length_a   1.000
_cell.length_b   1.000
_cell.length_c   1.000
_cell.angle_alpha   90.00
_cell.angle_beta   90.00
_cell.angle_gamma   90.00
#
_symmetry.space_group_name_H-M   'P 1'
#
loop_
_entity.id
_entity.type
_entity.pdbx_description
1 polymer ?
#
loop_
_entity_poly.entity_id
_entity_poly.type
_entity_poly.pdbx_seq_one_letter_code
_entity_poly.pdbx_strand_id
1 'polypeptide(L)'
;LLAGFRTAPHFMERFRAVLHAWLEEEGWTVHSELLFPYGDWSRGAVRQLWEIRRDIRAGMRRRRGRSIGGGRTLGSLLARERRQGEKTILIGHSGGGLAALHAAERLLALEGGDPCPVVMIGSPRVRIPESLRRSVLYLYAGGEPASPAGPFKPADPVCRLGTFGGWTAGARRWPLWAADKHAPAHIRALPIIGGHADYFREREPFVNAEGRSNLEITFDAVRSWLKTALQPAAVD
;
A
#
# COMPACT_ATOMS: atom_id res chain seq x y z
N LEU A 1 -2.56 2.21 -9.95
CA LEU A 1 -1.47 1.49 -9.31
C LEU A 1 -0.22 2.37 -9.25
N LEU A 2 0.65 2.19 -8.25
CA LEU A 2 1.81 3.05 -8.02
C LEU A 2 3.06 2.20 -7.82
N ALA A 3 4.05 2.42 -8.66
CA ALA A 3 5.34 1.76 -8.60
C ALA A 3 6.32 2.52 -7.69
N GLY A 4 7.27 1.78 -7.09
CA GLY A 4 8.29 2.32 -6.20
C GLY A 4 9.60 2.70 -6.90
N PHE A 5 10.70 2.36 -6.23
CA PHE A 5 12.07 2.68 -6.66
C PHE A 5 12.49 1.87 -7.90
N ARG A 6 13.01 2.55 -8.92
CA ARG A 6 13.58 1.96 -10.14
C ARG A 6 12.74 0.84 -10.75
N THR A 7 11.44 0.97 -10.70
CA THR A 7 10.52 -0.04 -11.19
C THR A 7 10.45 0.01 -12.72
N ALA A 8 10.59 -1.17 -13.37
CA ALA A 8 10.38 -1.28 -14.81
C ALA A 8 8.89 -1.04 -15.15
N PRO A 9 8.58 -0.46 -16.32
CA PRO A 9 7.20 -0.16 -16.73
C PRO A 9 6.24 -1.37 -16.63
N HIS A 10 6.72 -2.57 -16.92
CA HIS A 10 5.90 -3.79 -16.94
C HIS A 10 5.80 -4.52 -15.59
N PHE A 11 6.44 -4.02 -14.54
CA PHE A 11 6.57 -4.74 -13.27
C PHE A 11 5.23 -5.11 -12.61
N MET A 12 4.24 -4.22 -12.67
CA MET A 12 2.90 -4.45 -12.08
C MET A 12 1.81 -4.71 -13.12
N GLU A 13 2.14 -4.77 -14.41
CA GLU A 13 1.15 -4.86 -15.49
C GLU A 13 0.31 -6.14 -15.40
N ARG A 14 0.94 -7.27 -15.09
CA ARG A 14 0.21 -8.52 -14.96
C ARG A 14 -0.76 -8.48 -13.77
N PHE A 15 -0.31 -7.96 -12.63
CA PHE A 15 -1.17 -7.76 -11.45
C PHE A 15 -2.32 -6.78 -11.78
N ARG A 16 -2.03 -5.70 -12.50
CA ARG A 16 -3.03 -4.73 -12.95
C ARG A 16 -4.09 -5.40 -13.83
N ALA A 17 -3.67 -6.23 -14.79
CA ALA A 17 -4.58 -6.92 -15.70
C ALA A 17 -5.52 -7.90 -14.96
N VAL A 18 -4.98 -8.69 -14.03
CA VAL A 18 -5.78 -9.64 -13.23
C VAL A 18 -6.76 -8.91 -12.32
N LEU A 19 -6.32 -7.82 -11.68
CA LEU A 19 -7.19 -7.00 -10.82
C LEU A 19 -8.31 -6.33 -11.63
N HIS A 20 -7.98 -5.82 -12.82
CA HIS A 20 -8.94 -5.18 -13.73
C HIS A 20 -10.02 -6.18 -14.15
N ALA A 21 -9.61 -7.35 -14.66
CA ALA A 21 -10.53 -8.40 -15.08
C ALA A 21 -11.47 -8.83 -13.95
N TRP A 22 -10.93 -9.04 -12.74
CA TRP A 22 -11.75 -9.38 -11.60
C TRP A 22 -12.77 -8.29 -11.24
N LEU A 23 -12.38 -7.01 -11.24
CA LEU A 23 -13.33 -5.93 -10.94
C LEU A 23 -14.43 -5.83 -12.00
N GLU A 24 -14.12 -6.10 -13.26
CA GLU A 24 -15.13 -6.16 -14.34
C GLU A 24 -16.08 -7.34 -14.15
N GLU A 25 -15.59 -8.51 -13.73
CA GLU A 25 -16.40 -9.66 -13.36
C GLU A 25 -17.34 -9.38 -12.17
N GLU A 26 -16.92 -8.54 -11.23
CA GLU A 26 -17.76 -8.05 -10.11
C GLU A 26 -18.73 -6.91 -10.53
N GLY A 27 -18.78 -6.57 -11.82
CA GLY A 27 -19.73 -5.60 -12.40
C GLY A 27 -19.27 -4.14 -12.38
N TRP A 28 -17.99 -3.87 -12.11
CA TRP A 28 -17.46 -2.51 -12.13
C TRP A 28 -16.99 -2.11 -13.53
N THR A 29 -17.25 -0.86 -13.94
CA THR A 29 -16.54 -0.26 -15.06
C THR A 29 -15.20 0.27 -14.56
N VAL A 30 -14.09 -0.29 -15.06
CA VAL A 30 -12.76 -0.07 -14.50
C VAL A 30 -11.91 0.81 -15.39
N HIS A 31 -11.29 1.82 -14.80
CA HIS A 31 -10.17 2.55 -15.39
C HIS A 31 -8.95 2.38 -14.51
N SER A 32 -7.85 1.89 -15.06
CA SER A 32 -6.63 1.66 -14.30
C SER A 32 -5.41 2.25 -14.98
N GLU A 33 -4.54 2.88 -14.19
CA GLU A 33 -3.27 3.45 -14.63
C GLU A 33 -2.13 2.96 -13.76
N LEU A 34 -0.93 2.82 -14.33
CA LEU A 34 0.29 2.60 -13.58
C LEU A 34 1.10 3.89 -13.52
N LEU A 35 1.23 4.43 -12.32
CA LEU A 35 1.94 5.67 -12.04
C LEU A 35 3.32 5.41 -11.44
N PHE A 36 4.27 6.29 -11.75
CA PHE A 36 5.64 6.27 -11.24
C PHE A 36 5.93 7.54 -10.44
N PRO A 37 5.43 7.66 -9.20
CA PRO A 37 5.50 8.91 -8.43
C PRO A 37 6.92 9.38 -8.12
N TYR A 38 7.90 8.47 -8.13
CA TYR A 38 9.32 8.79 -7.98
C TYR A 38 10.11 8.71 -9.29
N GLY A 39 9.43 8.43 -10.40
CA GLY A 39 10.02 8.14 -11.71
C GLY A 39 10.26 6.64 -11.89
N ASP A 40 10.46 6.26 -13.13
CA ASP A 40 10.72 4.89 -13.54
C ASP A 40 12.21 4.50 -13.39
N TRP A 41 12.59 3.35 -13.95
CA TRP A 41 13.95 2.84 -13.92
C TRP A 41 14.99 3.74 -14.60
N SER A 42 14.58 4.61 -15.52
CA SER A 42 15.48 5.52 -16.27
C SER A 42 15.92 6.74 -15.46
N ARG A 43 15.14 7.11 -14.44
CA ARG A 43 15.44 8.27 -13.60
C ARG A 43 16.56 7.96 -12.60
N GLY A 44 17.43 8.93 -12.34
CA GLY A 44 18.59 8.78 -11.44
C GLY A 44 18.22 8.22 -10.06
N ALA A 45 18.87 7.11 -9.70
CA ALA A 45 18.58 6.33 -8.49
C ALA A 45 18.71 7.15 -7.19
N VAL A 46 19.76 7.97 -7.08
CA VAL A 46 20.04 8.80 -5.88
C VAL A 46 18.89 9.75 -5.61
N ARG A 47 18.36 10.38 -6.66
CA ARG A 47 17.23 11.31 -6.53
C ARG A 47 15.95 10.60 -6.09
N GLN A 48 15.66 9.42 -6.66
CA GLN A 48 14.50 8.62 -6.26
C GLN A 48 14.60 8.21 -4.78
N LEU A 49 15.77 7.71 -4.33
CA LEU A 49 15.98 7.31 -2.94
C LEU A 49 15.85 8.49 -1.98
N TRP A 50 16.37 9.67 -2.35
CA TRP A 50 16.23 10.88 -1.56
C TRP A 50 14.75 11.29 -1.39
N GLU A 51 13.97 11.26 -2.48
CA GLU A 51 12.54 11.58 -2.46
C GLU A 51 11.75 10.58 -1.58
N ILE A 52 12.01 9.26 -1.74
CA ILE A 52 11.37 8.22 -0.91
C ILE A 52 11.75 8.41 0.57
N ARG A 53 13.04 8.64 0.88
CA ARG A 53 13.48 8.91 2.26
C ARG A 53 12.79 10.14 2.86
N ARG A 54 12.61 11.19 2.06
CA ARG A 54 11.88 12.38 2.46
C ARG A 54 10.43 12.06 2.77
N ASP A 55 9.78 11.24 1.96
CA ASP A 55 8.39 10.84 2.12
C ASP A 55 8.20 9.90 3.33
N ILE A 56 9.14 8.98 3.61
CA ILE A 56 9.15 8.21 4.85
C ILE A 56 9.20 9.16 6.07
N ARG A 57 10.10 10.15 6.05
CA ARG A 57 10.21 11.14 7.16
C ARG A 57 8.94 12.00 7.29
N ALA A 58 8.32 12.38 6.19
CA ALA A 58 7.07 13.14 6.20
C ALA A 58 5.94 12.32 6.83
N GLY A 59 5.83 11.03 6.48
CA GLY A 59 4.87 10.09 7.07
C GLY A 59 5.10 9.86 8.56
N MET A 60 6.35 9.73 8.99
CA MET A 60 6.73 9.57 10.40
C MET A 60 6.40 10.81 11.24
N ARG A 61 6.50 12.01 10.68
CA ARG A 61 6.30 13.29 11.37
C ARG A 61 4.91 13.88 11.16
N ARG A 62 3.98 13.17 10.55
CA ARG A 62 2.65 13.68 10.15
C ARG A 62 2.70 14.91 9.24
N ARG A 63 3.78 15.11 8.48
CA ARG A 63 3.94 16.23 7.54
C ARG A 63 3.71 15.80 6.09
N ARG A 64 2.69 14.98 5.86
CA ARG A 64 2.41 14.34 4.56
C ARG A 64 2.06 15.33 3.45
N GLY A 65 1.55 16.51 3.80
CA GLY A 65 1.35 17.59 2.85
C GLY A 65 2.63 18.02 2.09
N ARG A 66 3.82 17.64 2.59
CA ARG A 66 5.11 17.86 1.94
C ARG A 66 5.67 16.64 1.21
N SER A 67 4.88 15.56 1.08
CA SER A 67 5.26 14.36 0.33
C SER A 67 5.36 14.67 -1.16
N ILE A 68 6.46 14.23 -1.76
CA ILE A 68 6.73 14.40 -3.20
C ILE A 68 5.91 13.40 -4.00
N GLY A 69 6.03 12.12 -3.67
CA GLY A 69 5.29 11.04 -4.34
C GLY A 69 3.79 11.20 -4.18
N GLY A 70 3.33 11.48 -2.95
CA GLY A 70 1.91 11.74 -2.67
C GLY A 70 1.38 12.95 -3.43
N GLY A 71 2.18 14.02 -3.57
CA GLY A 71 1.81 15.21 -4.33
C GLY A 71 1.66 14.94 -5.83
N ARG A 72 2.59 14.20 -6.42
CA ARG A 72 2.51 13.82 -7.84
C ARG A 72 1.33 12.89 -8.11
N THR A 73 1.11 11.90 -7.26
CA THR A 73 -0.04 11.00 -7.36
C THR A 73 -1.35 11.76 -7.28
N LEU A 74 -1.49 12.66 -6.31
CA LEU A 74 -2.68 13.48 -6.20
C LEU A 74 -2.88 14.36 -7.44
N GLY A 75 -1.81 14.97 -7.97
CA GLY A 75 -1.86 15.75 -9.21
C GLY A 75 -2.38 14.95 -10.39
N SER A 76 -1.92 13.70 -10.55
CA SER A 76 -2.43 12.79 -11.59
C SER A 76 -3.91 12.44 -11.38
N LEU A 77 -4.34 12.22 -10.15
CA LEU A 77 -5.75 11.93 -9.84
C LEU A 77 -6.66 13.13 -10.14
N LEU A 78 -6.23 14.34 -9.77
CA LEU A 78 -7.02 15.57 -9.97
C LEU A 78 -7.03 16.04 -11.42
N ALA A 79 -6.02 15.68 -12.23
CA ALA A 79 -5.97 15.99 -13.66
C ALA A 79 -6.95 15.16 -14.50
N ARG A 80 -7.51 14.08 -13.95
CA ARG A 80 -8.56 13.28 -14.60
C ARG A 80 -9.93 13.90 -14.39
N GLU A 81 -10.73 13.86 -15.45
CA GLU A 81 -12.17 14.04 -15.30
C GLU A 81 -12.76 12.85 -14.55
N ARG A 82 -13.27 13.08 -13.36
CA ARG A 82 -13.90 12.04 -12.53
C ARG A 82 -15.41 12.08 -12.75
N ARG A 83 -15.99 10.90 -12.92
CA ARG A 83 -17.45 10.76 -13.04
C ARG A 83 -18.09 10.77 -11.65
N GLN A 84 -19.32 11.23 -11.56
CA GLN A 84 -20.07 11.17 -10.31
C GLN A 84 -20.25 9.70 -9.88
N GLY A 85 -19.94 9.40 -8.62
CA GLY A 85 -19.99 8.04 -8.07
C GLY A 85 -18.74 7.18 -8.34
N GLU A 86 -17.72 7.70 -9.02
CA GLU A 86 -16.47 6.99 -9.24
C GLU A 86 -15.72 6.73 -7.92
N LYS A 87 -15.42 5.45 -7.65
CA LYS A 87 -14.60 5.06 -6.50
C LYS A 87 -13.13 4.97 -6.90
N THR A 88 -12.25 5.58 -6.10
CA THR A 88 -10.80 5.52 -6.29
C THR A 88 -10.21 4.41 -5.42
N ILE A 89 -9.36 3.56 -5.99
CA ILE A 89 -8.57 2.55 -5.28
C ILE A 89 -7.10 2.84 -5.53
N LEU A 90 -6.29 2.95 -4.50
CA LEU A 90 -4.85 3.21 -4.61
C LEU A 90 -4.06 1.97 -4.16
N ILE A 91 -3.31 1.38 -5.08
CA ILE A 91 -2.48 0.19 -4.80
C ILE A 91 -1.04 0.52 -5.11
N GLY A 92 -0.17 0.48 -4.10
CA GLY A 92 1.22 0.83 -4.27
C GLY A 92 2.20 -0.23 -3.78
N HIS A 93 3.24 -0.49 -4.57
CA HIS A 93 4.35 -1.35 -4.20
C HIS A 93 5.55 -0.52 -3.74
N SER A 94 6.24 -0.95 -2.69
CA SER A 94 7.45 -0.28 -2.21
C SER A 94 7.18 1.19 -1.82
N GLY A 95 7.99 2.12 -2.34
CA GLY A 95 7.75 3.56 -2.22
C GLY A 95 6.38 3.99 -2.78
N GLY A 96 5.84 3.28 -3.77
CA GLY A 96 4.51 3.54 -4.32
C GLY A 96 3.40 3.47 -3.28
N GLY A 97 3.52 2.59 -2.28
CA GLY A 97 2.57 2.53 -1.17
C GLY A 97 2.60 3.77 -0.26
N LEU A 98 3.79 4.38 -0.08
CA LEU A 98 3.88 5.68 0.62
C LEU A 98 3.16 6.78 -0.16
N ALA A 99 3.39 6.82 -1.48
CA ALA A 99 2.75 7.81 -2.36
C ALA A 99 1.23 7.63 -2.36
N ALA A 100 0.74 6.38 -2.40
CA ALA A 100 -0.68 6.05 -2.31
C ALA A 100 -1.30 6.55 -0.99
N LEU A 101 -0.69 6.22 0.14
CA LEU A 101 -1.15 6.65 1.47
C LEU A 101 -1.21 8.19 1.58
N HIS A 102 -0.15 8.87 1.17
CA HIS A 102 -0.08 10.33 1.27
C HIS A 102 -1.05 11.03 0.30
N ALA A 103 -1.29 10.44 -0.88
CA ALA A 103 -2.30 10.93 -1.81
C ALA A 103 -3.72 10.74 -1.26
N ALA A 104 -4.01 9.56 -0.69
CA ALA A 104 -5.31 9.25 -0.07
C ALA A 104 -5.66 10.21 1.07
N GLU A 105 -4.68 10.51 1.96
CA GLU A 105 -4.89 11.47 3.06
C GLU A 105 -5.23 12.87 2.52
N ARG A 106 -4.53 13.31 1.48
CA ARG A 106 -4.77 14.62 0.88
C ARG A 106 -6.07 14.67 0.09
N LEU A 107 -6.41 13.59 -0.61
CA LEU A 107 -7.68 13.46 -1.33
C LEU A 107 -8.86 13.55 -0.35
N LEU A 108 -8.81 12.79 0.75
CA LEU A 108 -9.81 12.85 1.81
C LEU A 108 -9.95 14.26 2.41
N ALA A 109 -8.83 14.97 2.60
CA ALA A 109 -8.84 16.34 3.12
C ALA A 109 -9.44 17.36 2.14
N LEU A 110 -9.35 17.10 0.82
CA LEU A 110 -9.89 17.98 -0.23
C LEU A 110 -11.36 17.70 -0.52
N GLU A 111 -11.75 16.45 -0.61
CA GLU A 111 -13.09 16.03 -1.06
C GLU A 111 -14.04 15.73 0.11
N GLY A 112 -13.49 15.40 1.27
CA GLY A 112 -14.29 14.87 2.40
C GLY A 112 -14.83 13.47 2.12
N GLY A 113 -15.88 13.08 2.83
CA GLY A 113 -16.58 11.80 2.66
C GLY A 113 -15.76 10.60 3.17
N ASP A 114 -15.97 9.44 2.52
CA ASP A 114 -15.30 8.20 2.90
C ASP A 114 -13.90 8.11 2.31
N PRO A 115 -12.93 7.62 3.09
CA PRO A 115 -11.57 7.44 2.60
C PRO A 115 -11.50 6.33 1.54
N CYS A 116 -10.78 6.59 0.45
CA CYS A 116 -10.56 5.58 -0.59
C CYS A 116 -9.73 4.40 -0.06
N PRO A 117 -9.99 3.15 -0.52
CA PRO A 117 -9.16 2.00 -0.22
C PRO A 117 -7.70 2.18 -0.67
N VAL A 118 -6.76 1.87 0.22
CA VAL A 118 -5.32 1.91 -0.04
C VAL A 118 -4.70 0.56 0.25
N VAL A 119 -3.98 0.00 -0.71
CA VAL A 119 -3.19 -1.22 -0.53
C VAL A 119 -1.71 -0.88 -0.61
N MET A 120 -0.97 -1.21 0.44
CA MET A 120 0.48 -1.01 0.55
C MET A 120 1.17 -2.37 0.49
N ILE A 121 1.87 -2.68 -0.59
CA ILE A 121 2.54 -3.97 -0.81
C ILE A 121 4.06 -3.77 -0.67
N GLY A 122 4.71 -4.50 0.23
CA GLY A 122 6.15 -4.40 0.41
C GLY A 122 6.65 -2.99 0.73
N SER A 123 5.87 -2.19 1.41
CA SER A 123 6.14 -0.76 1.60
C SER A 123 6.85 -0.47 2.93
N PRO A 124 7.64 0.62 3.02
CA PRO A 124 8.11 1.10 4.31
C PRO A 124 6.95 1.41 5.26
N ARG A 125 7.16 1.18 6.55
CA ARG A 125 6.17 1.48 7.59
C ARG A 125 6.19 2.96 7.94
N VAL A 126 5.03 3.58 7.92
CA VAL A 126 4.83 4.96 8.38
C VAL A 126 3.56 5.04 9.21
N ARG A 127 3.40 6.10 9.97
CA ARG A 127 2.21 6.29 10.80
C ARG A 127 0.98 6.43 9.92
N ILE A 128 0.03 5.51 10.00
CA ILE A 128 -1.25 5.63 9.30
C ILE A 128 -2.13 6.64 10.05
N PRO A 129 -2.77 7.61 9.36
CA PRO A 129 -3.75 8.50 9.96
C PRO A 129 -4.93 7.71 10.55
N GLU A 130 -5.51 8.16 11.65
CA GLU A 130 -6.67 7.51 12.25
C GLU A 130 -7.84 7.39 11.25
N SER A 131 -8.08 8.45 10.47
CA SER A 131 -9.11 8.48 9.42
C SER A 131 -8.91 7.46 8.29
N LEU A 132 -7.69 6.92 8.11
CA LEU A 132 -7.38 5.96 7.06
C LEU A 132 -7.14 4.54 7.58
N ARG A 133 -7.10 4.31 8.89
CA ARG A 133 -6.67 3.01 9.46
C ARG A 133 -7.49 1.83 8.95
N ARG A 134 -8.79 2.00 8.81
CA ARG A 134 -9.70 0.94 8.32
C ARG A 134 -9.67 0.79 6.79
N SER A 135 -9.24 1.82 6.08
CA SER A 135 -9.16 1.86 4.61
C SER A 135 -7.78 1.50 4.07
N VAL A 136 -6.85 1.05 4.93
CA VAL A 136 -5.50 0.64 4.53
C VAL A 136 -5.30 -0.85 4.78
N LEU A 137 -4.93 -1.58 3.73
CA LEU A 137 -4.38 -2.93 3.78
C LEU A 137 -2.86 -2.86 3.62
N TYR A 138 -2.12 -3.44 4.56
CA TYR A 138 -0.67 -3.55 4.49
C TYR A 138 -0.24 -5.01 4.30
N LEU A 139 0.44 -5.28 3.18
CA LEU A 139 0.92 -6.61 2.78
C LEU A 139 2.44 -6.65 2.81
N TYR A 140 3.01 -7.71 3.37
CA TYR A 140 4.45 -7.92 3.39
C TYR A 140 4.82 -9.39 3.19
N ALA A 141 5.97 -9.64 2.55
CA ALA A 141 6.53 -10.99 2.43
C ALA A 141 6.98 -11.49 3.81
N GLY A 142 6.48 -12.65 4.20
CA GLY A 142 6.80 -13.30 5.47
C GLY A 142 6.07 -14.63 5.56
N GLY A 143 6.66 -15.58 6.29
CA GLY A 143 5.95 -16.80 6.68
C GLY A 143 4.75 -16.46 7.57
N GLU A 144 3.79 -17.34 7.62
CA GLU A 144 2.68 -17.21 8.58
C GLU A 144 3.23 -17.03 10.00
N PRO A 145 2.77 -16.04 10.75
CA PRO A 145 3.18 -15.91 12.14
C PRO A 145 2.71 -17.15 12.89
N ALA A 146 3.59 -17.74 13.66
CA ALA A 146 3.28 -18.91 14.51
C ALA A 146 2.14 -18.64 15.52
N SER A 147 1.73 -17.38 15.64
CA SER A 147 0.61 -16.88 16.45
C SER A 147 0.13 -15.54 15.87
N PRO A 148 -1.19 -15.23 15.93
CA PRO A 148 -1.72 -13.91 15.55
C PRO A 148 -1.09 -12.73 16.30
N ALA A 149 -0.58 -12.97 17.50
CA ALA A 149 0.16 -12.01 18.34
C ALA A 149 1.68 -12.12 18.15
N GLY A 150 2.15 -12.93 17.19
CA GLY A 150 3.58 -13.14 16.94
C GLY A 150 4.29 -11.86 16.45
N PRO A 151 5.61 -11.76 16.66
CA PRO A 151 6.36 -10.58 16.28
C PRO A 151 6.33 -10.37 14.77
N PHE A 152 6.14 -9.12 14.33
CA PHE A 152 6.26 -8.71 12.93
C PHE A 152 7.69 -8.98 12.42
N LYS A 153 7.86 -10.04 11.63
CA LYS A 153 9.14 -10.45 11.05
C LYS A 153 9.06 -10.52 9.52
N PRO A 154 9.07 -9.39 8.81
CA PRO A 154 9.04 -9.42 7.35
C PRO A 154 10.34 -10.01 6.80
N ALA A 155 10.22 -10.90 5.81
CA ALA A 155 11.33 -11.34 4.98
C ALA A 155 11.81 -10.19 4.07
N ASP A 156 10.89 -9.35 3.62
CA ASP A 156 11.16 -8.16 2.83
C ASP A 156 11.87 -7.08 3.68
N PRO A 157 13.13 -6.70 3.35
CA PRO A 157 13.88 -5.71 4.11
C PRO A 157 13.28 -4.30 4.03
N VAL A 158 12.56 -3.95 2.97
CA VAL A 158 11.91 -2.63 2.83
C VAL A 158 10.81 -2.47 3.86
N CYS A 159 10.09 -3.53 4.20
CA CYS A 159 9.09 -3.53 5.26
C CYS A 159 9.67 -3.33 6.67
N ARG A 160 11.00 -3.42 6.83
CA ARG A 160 11.69 -3.11 8.10
C ARG A 160 12.00 -1.63 8.24
N LEU A 161 11.92 -0.86 7.17
CA LEU A 161 12.14 0.59 7.20
C LEU A 161 10.96 1.31 7.86
N GLY A 162 11.26 2.26 8.74
CA GLY A 162 10.25 3.04 9.45
C GLY A 162 9.54 2.26 10.56
N THR A 163 8.38 2.77 11.00
CA THR A 163 7.59 2.14 12.08
C THR A 163 6.13 2.60 12.07
N PHE A 164 5.25 1.74 12.52
CA PHE A 164 3.88 2.11 12.91
C PHE A 164 3.79 2.63 14.35
N GLY A 165 4.86 2.50 15.12
CA GLY A 165 4.88 2.80 16.53
C GLY A 165 4.78 4.28 16.89
N GLY A 166 4.48 4.50 18.14
CA GLY A 166 4.41 5.84 18.74
C GLY A 166 4.38 5.81 20.26
N TRP A 167 4.65 6.93 20.87
CA TRP A 167 4.56 7.09 22.31
C TRP A 167 3.11 7.21 22.77
N THR A 168 2.75 6.51 23.82
CA THR A 168 1.46 6.59 24.52
C THR A 168 1.66 7.04 25.94
N ALA A 169 0.64 7.67 26.53
CA ALA A 169 0.65 7.94 27.97
C ALA A 169 0.45 6.61 28.72
N GLY A 170 1.41 6.25 29.56
CA GLY A 170 1.27 5.09 30.46
C GLY A 170 0.46 5.46 31.72
N ALA A 171 0.03 4.42 32.47
CA ALA A 171 -0.78 4.57 33.70
C ALA A 171 -0.12 5.45 34.80
N ARG A 172 1.19 5.58 34.80
CA ARG A 172 1.97 6.41 35.76
C ARG A 172 2.54 7.70 35.15
N ARG A 173 1.92 8.24 34.08
CA ARG A 173 2.40 9.43 33.31
C ARG A 173 3.76 9.24 32.59
N TRP A 174 4.39 8.07 32.66
CA TRP A 174 5.59 7.79 31.88
C TRP A 174 5.21 7.42 30.46
N PRO A 175 5.89 7.97 29.45
CA PRO A 175 5.63 7.61 28.07
C PRO A 175 6.03 6.15 27.83
N LEU A 176 5.12 5.36 27.27
CA LEU A 176 5.34 3.98 26.83
C LEU A 176 5.37 3.92 25.31
N TRP A 177 6.25 3.09 24.78
CA TRP A 177 6.30 2.86 23.34
C TRP A 177 5.31 1.76 22.94
N ALA A 178 4.33 2.10 22.11
CA ALA A 178 3.44 1.14 21.48
C ALA A 178 3.87 0.93 20.01
N ALA A 179 4.27 -0.29 19.67
CA ALA A 179 4.85 -0.61 18.36
C ALA A 179 3.86 -0.51 17.20
N ASP A 180 2.58 -0.61 17.49
CA ASP A 180 1.44 -0.64 16.57
C ASP A 180 0.49 0.56 16.67
N LYS A 181 0.84 1.57 17.49
CA LYS A 181 -0.03 2.73 17.78
C LYS A 181 -0.68 3.32 16.52
N HIS A 182 0.05 3.37 15.42
CA HIS A 182 -0.39 3.95 14.16
C HIS A 182 -0.41 2.91 13.04
N ALA A 183 -0.56 1.64 13.38
CA ALA A 183 -0.71 0.58 12.40
C ALA A 183 -2.05 0.68 11.66
N PRO A 184 -2.14 0.24 10.41
CA PRO A 184 -3.43 0.05 9.74
C PRO A 184 -4.22 -1.07 10.45
N ALA A 185 -5.53 -1.09 10.27
CA ALA A 185 -6.38 -2.12 10.84
C ALA A 185 -6.15 -3.50 10.18
N HIS A 186 -5.69 -3.51 8.93
CA HIS A 186 -5.50 -4.72 8.15
C HIS A 186 -4.02 -4.88 7.78
N ILE A 187 -3.38 -5.88 8.39
CA ILE A 187 -2.00 -6.28 8.10
C ILE A 187 -2.01 -7.78 7.79
N ARG A 188 -1.37 -8.19 6.69
CA ARG A 188 -1.22 -9.60 6.33
C ARG A 188 0.21 -9.93 5.89
N ALA A 189 0.74 -11.02 6.42
CA ALA A 189 1.91 -11.69 5.88
C ALA A 189 1.50 -12.49 4.64
N LEU A 190 2.34 -12.44 3.61
CA LEU A 190 2.16 -13.25 2.40
C LEU A 190 3.25 -14.32 2.36
N PRO A 191 2.88 -15.60 2.27
CA PRO A 191 3.82 -16.71 2.17
C PRO A 191 4.37 -16.83 0.74
N ILE A 192 4.93 -15.74 0.22
CA ILE A 192 5.53 -15.69 -1.10
C ILE A 192 6.97 -16.19 -1.07
N ILE A 193 7.44 -16.73 -2.20
CA ILE A 193 8.81 -17.16 -2.42
C ILE A 193 9.66 -15.97 -2.85
N GLY A 194 10.81 -15.77 -2.22
CA GLY A 194 11.71 -14.64 -2.52
C GLY A 194 11.51 -13.45 -1.59
N GLY A 195 11.53 -12.23 -2.12
CA GLY A 195 11.57 -11.01 -1.32
C GLY A 195 10.87 -9.82 -1.98
N HIS A 196 11.50 -8.64 -1.82
CA HIS A 196 10.90 -7.36 -2.18
C HIS A 196 10.42 -7.22 -3.63
N ALA A 197 11.14 -7.80 -4.58
CA ALA A 197 10.83 -7.68 -6.01
C ALA A 197 9.89 -8.78 -6.54
N ASP A 198 9.43 -9.70 -5.67
CA ASP A 198 8.88 -10.96 -6.15
C ASP A 198 7.37 -11.11 -5.90
N TYR A 199 6.68 -10.11 -5.36
CA TYR A 199 5.23 -10.13 -5.09
C TYR A 199 4.36 -10.44 -6.32
N PHE A 200 4.82 -10.10 -7.52
CA PHE A 200 4.04 -10.22 -8.77
C PHE A 200 4.60 -11.24 -9.73
N ARG A 201 5.47 -12.15 -9.26
CA ARG A 201 6.02 -13.25 -10.06
C ARG A 201 4.98 -14.37 -10.20
N GLU A 202 4.86 -14.92 -11.43
CA GLU A 202 3.86 -15.93 -11.75
C GLU A 202 4.45 -17.26 -12.22
N ARG A 203 5.79 -17.34 -12.42
CA ARG A 203 6.46 -18.54 -12.97
C ARG A 203 7.50 -19.04 -11.98
N GLU A 204 7.93 -20.28 -12.17
CA GLU A 204 9.06 -20.84 -11.44
C GLU A 204 10.27 -19.88 -11.41
N PRO A 205 10.99 -19.78 -10.31
CA PRO A 205 10.85 -20.56 -9.07
C PRO A 205 9.87 -19.94 -8.03
N PHE A 206 8.96 -19.07 -8.44
CA PHE A 206 8.04 -18.33 -7.58
C PHE A 206 6.64 -18.97 -7.50
N VAL A 207 6.58 -20.29 -7.66
CA VAL A 207 5.38 -21.11 -7.49
C VAL A 207 5.60 -22.04 -6.30
N ASN A 208 4.67 -22.04 -5.35
CA ASN A 208 4.80 -22.84 -4.12
C ASN A 208 4.41 -24.31 -4.36
N ALA A 209 4.56 -25.14 -3.32
CA ALA A 209 4.27 -26.57 -3.41
C ALA A 209 2.80 -26.89 -3.75
N GLU A 210 1.88 -25.97 -3.46
CA GLU A 210 0.46 -26.09 -3.82
C GLU A 210 0.16 -25.60 -5.25
N GLY A 211 1.18 -25.27 -6.05
CA GLY A 211 1.04 -24.79 -7.41
C GLY A 211 0.61 -23.33 -7.53
N ARG A 212 0.65 -22.55 -6.43
CA ARG A 212 0.24 -21.15 -6.42
C ARG A 212 1.42 -20.22 -6.59
N SER A 213 1.32 -19.31 -7.54
CA SER A 213 2.33 -18.29 -7.77
C SER A 213 2.27 -17.15 -6.75
N ASN A 214 3.36 -16.39 -6.61
CA ASN A 214 3.39 -15.20 -5.78
C ASN A 214 2.34 -14.15 -6.22
N LEU A 215 2.12 -14.03 -7.54
CA LEU A 215 1.08 -13.16 -8.09
C LEU A 215 -0.31 -13.54 -7.58
N GLU A 216 -0.67 -14.83 -7.64
CA GLU A 216 -1.97 -15.33 -7.16
C GLU A 216 -2.14 -15.13 -5.67
N ILE A 217 -1.11 -15.42 -4.87
CA ILE A 217 -1.14 -15.21 -3.41
C ILE A 217 -1.37 -13.72 -3.09
N THR A 218 -0.63 -12.84 -3.76
CA THR A 218 -0.75 -11.39 -3.57
C THR A 218 -2.12 -10.87 -4.02
N PHE A 219 -2.58 -11.32 -5.19
CA PHE A 219 -3.87 -10.93 -5.74
C PHE A 219 -5.03 -11.39 -4.84
N ASP A 220 -5.02 -12.64 -4.37
CA ASP A 220 -6.07 -13.17 -3.49
C ASP A 220 -6.17 -12.40 -2.16
N ALA A 221 -5.05 -11.98 -1.60
CA ALA A 221 -5.05 -11.15 -0.41
C ALA A 221 -5.69 -9.78 -0.65
N VAL A 222 -5.38 -9.15 -1.78
CA VAL A 222 -5.97 -7.87 -2.20
C VAL A 222 -7.45 -8.02 -2.51
N ARG A 223 -7.82 -9.02 -3.34
CA ARG A 223 -9.19 -9.32 -3.73
C ARG A 223 -10.09 -9.56 -2.52
N SER A 224 -9.66 -10.44 -1.62
CA SER A 224 -10.42 -10.78 -0.41
C SER A 224 -10.72 -9.55 0.45
N TRP A 225 -9.77 -8.62 0.58
CA TRP A 225 -9.97 -7.41 1.34
C TRP A 225 -10.83 -6.38 0.58
N LEU A 226 -10.60 -6.19 -0.72
CA LEU A 226 -11.37 -5.24 -1.54
C LEU A 226 -12.84 -5.62 -1.62
N LYS A 227 -13.20 -6.91 -1.62
CA LYS A 227 -14.60 -7.35 -1.55
C LYS A 227 -15.34 -6.74 -0.35
N THR A 228 -14.68 -6.62 0.79
CA THR A 228 -15.26 -5.98 1.98
C THR A 228 -15.17 -4.45 1.90
N ALA A 229 -14.03 -3.92 1.45
CA ALA A 229 -13.78 -2.48 1.45
C ALA A 229 -14.61 -1.70 0.40
N LEU A 230 -15.11 -2.38 -0.64
CA LEU A 230 -15.93 -1.78 -1.69
C LEU A 230 -17.44 -1.91 -1.44
N GLN A 231 -17.86 -2.72 -0.47
CA GLN A 231 -19.27 -2.79 -0.07
C GLN A 231 -19.69 -1.44 0.52
N PRO A 232 -20.91 -0.97 0.20
CA PRO A 232 -21.46 0.19 0.90
C PRO A 232 -21.48 -0.11 2.40
N ALA A 233 -21.13 0.89 3.21
CA ALA A 233 -21.32 0.78 4.65
C ALA A 233 -22.79 0.38 4.89
N ALA A 234 -23.01 -0.69 5.65
CA ALA A 234 -24.37 -1.02 6.08
C ALA A 234 -24.94 0.23 6.79
N VAL A 235 -26.03 0.74 6.26
CA VAL A 235 -26.75 1.85 6.90
C VAL A 235 -27.45 1.19 8.09
N ASP A 236 -26.89 1.41 9.29
CA ASP A 236 -27.53 1.09 10.56
C ASP A 236 -28.68 2.04 10.84
#